data_db7213a8ab4c164de1b6027454b6c4b0
#
_entry.id   db7213a8ab4c164de1b6027454b6c4b0
#
_cell.length_a   1.000
_cell.length_b   1.000
_cell.length_c   1.000
_cell.angle_alpha   90.00
_cell.angle_beta   90.00
_cell.angle_gamma   90.00
#
_symmetry.space_group_name_H-M   'P 1'
#
loop_
_entity.id
_entity.type
_entity.pdbx_description
1 polymer ?
#
loop_
_entity_poly.entity_id
_entity_poly.type
_entity_poly.pdbx_seq_one_letter_code
_entity_poly.pdbx_strand_id
1 'polypeptide(L)'
;SGHTAPNVASPSPAHMAIAPPDDLSDKIRCILRTLEPGDSVKEILNTSRVVGIDVQSSLLIAGAQHLYLLDDYFQRPNGEIVNVWEAPPHERDALIVAAGVAQVAQSSTPVQIWRWEQLRLCLDRAWLHRRTALELFFHDGQSCLLVLPTQAHMTCLKDMVRAKAPLSLSDSEALVDGIRETTTAPAR
;
A
#
# COMPACT_ATOMS: atom_id res chain seq x y z
N SER A 1 73.03 -13.63 11.58
CA SER A 1 72.02 -13.19 12.55
C SER A 1 70.92 -12.49 11.80
N GLY A 2 69.89 -13.25 11.46
CA GLY A 2 68.71 -12.73 10.77
C GLY A 2 67.57 -12.70 11.79
N HIS A 3 66.98 -11.53 11.99
CA HIS A 3 65.74 -11.37 12.73
C HIS A 3 64.59 -11.20 11.74
N THR A 4 63.79 -12.23 11.66
CA THR A 4 62.52 -12.22 10.93
C THR A 4 61.46 -11.70 11.87
N ALA A 5 60.80 -10.55 11.56
CA ALA A 5 59.70 -10.00 12.28
C ALA A 5 58.39 -10.74 11.86
N PRO A 6 57.47 -11.03 12.80
CA PRO A 6 56.18 -11.65 12.46
C PRO A 6 55.22 -10.62 11.88
N ASN A 7 54.61 -11.01 10.76
CA ASN A 7 53.57 -10.30 10.07
C ASN A 7 52.28 -10.31 10.91
N VAL A 8 51.89 -9.16 11.46
CA VAL A 8 50.62 -8.99 12.17
C VAL A 8 49.54 -8.74 11.17
N ALA A 9 48.75 -9.76 10.90
CA ALA A 9 47.53 -9.63 10.13
C ALA A 9 46.50 -8.77 10.86
N SER A 10 46.12 -7.63 10.29
CA SER A 10 45.01 -6.80 10.77
C SER A 10 43.70 -7.56 10.64
N PRO A 11 42.85 -7.58 11.69
CA PRO A 11 41.54 -8.16 11.59
C PRO A 11 40.64 -7.26 10.71
N SER A 12 40.07 -7.83 9.67
CA SER A 12 38.97 -7.22 8.89
C SER A 12 37.83 -6.82 9.80
N PRO A 13 37.19 -5.64 9.59
CA PRO A 13 36.00 -5.28 10.34
C PRO A 13 34.88 -6.26 9.99
N ALA A 14 34.57 -7.11 10.95
CA ALA A 14 33.35 -7.92 10.89
C ALA A 14 32.17 -6.99 10.74
N HIS A 15 31.46 -7.17 9.65
CA HIS A 15 30.15 -6.55 9.42
C HIS A 15 29.21 -7.02 10.55
N MET A 16 29.09 -6.21 11.59
CA MET A 16 28.08 -6.40 12.61
C MET A 16 26.73 -6.14 11.95
N ALA A 17 26.12 -7.20 11.46
CA ALA A 17 24.68 -7.19 11.17
C ALA A 17 23.98 -6.91 12.51
N ILE A 18 23.48 -5.68 12.67
CA ILE A 18 22.62 -5.31 13.78
C ILE A 18 21.35 -6.11 13.56
N ALA A 19 21.14 -7.15 14.35
CA ALA A 19 19.86 -7.85 14.38
C ALA A 19 18.77 -6.83 14.75
N PRO A 20 17.66 -6.75 14.00
CA PRO A 20 16.57 -5.87 14.38
C PRO A 20 16.05 -6.26 15.77
N PRO A 21 15.62 -5.29 16.60
CA PRO A 21 15.07 -5.59 17.92
C PRO A 21 13.92 -6.59 17.80
N ASP A 22 13.84 -7.53 18.71
CA ASP A 22 12.92 -8.69 18.66
C ASP A 22 11.44 -8.31 18.45
N ASP A 23 11.01 -7.15 18.95
CA ASP A 23 9.62 -6.64 18.80
C ASP A 23 9.28 -6.22 17.36
N LEU A 24 10.22 -5.60 16.65
CA LEU A 24 10.04 -5.27 15.22
C LEU A 24 9.94 -6.55 14.36
N SER A 25 10.66 -7.59 14.76
CA SER A 25 10.61 -8.90 14.13
C SER A 25 9.23 -9.55 14.21
N ASP A 26 8.51 -9.42 15.32
CA ASP A 26 7.22 -10.08 15.51
C ASP A 26 6.10 -9.42 14.71
N LYS A 27 6.06 -8.09 14.59
CA LYS A 27 5.09 -7.35 13.78
C LYS A 27 5.31 -7.58 12.27
N ILE A 28 6.56 -7.56 11.84
CA ILE A 28 6.92 -7.94 10.46
C ILE A 28 6.57 -9.41 10.19
N ARG A 29 6.80 -10.31 11.15
CA ARG A 29 6.40 -11.71 11.04
C ARG A 29 4.90 -11.89 10.94
N CYS A 30 4.10 -11.07 11.64
CA CYS A 30 2.64 -11.10 11.52
C CYS A 30 2.23 -10.79 10.08
N ILE A 31 2.81 -9.77 9.45
CA ILE A 31 2.54 -9.41 8.06
C ILE A 31 3.04 -10.50 7.11
N LEU A 32 4.25 -11.00 7.32
CA LEU A 32 4.80 -12.07 6.48
C LEU A 32 3.97 -13.37 6.55
N ARG A 33 3.27 -13.61 7.66
CA ARG A 33 2.33 -14.74 7.80
C ARG A 33 1.01 -14.53 7.04
N THR A 34 0.66 -13.28 6.73
CA THR A 34 -0.52 -12.98 5.91
C THR A 34 -0.25 -13.07 4.41
N LEU A 35 1.02 -13.12 4.01
CA LEU A 35 1.37 -13.28 2.60
C LEU A 35 1.11 -14.71 2.12
N GLU A 36 0.63 -14.81 0.90
CA GLU A 36 0.52 -16.10 0.22
C GLU A 36 1.91 -16.77 0.05
N PRO A 37 2.00 -18.10 0.18
CA PRO A 37 3.25 -18.82 0.05
C PRO A 37 3.96 -18.52 -1.27
N GLY A 38 5.21 -18.09 -1.18
CA GLY A 38 6.03 -17.77 -2.36
C GLY A 38 5.86 -16.34 -2.90
N ASP A 39 5.01 -15.53 -2.29
CA ASP A 39 4.96 -14.11 -2.62
C ASP A 39 6.05 -13.31 -1.87
N SER A 40 6.41 -12.14 -2.39
CA SER A 40 7.42 -11.27 -1.80
C SER A 40 6.95 -9.82 -1.83
N VAL A 41 7.13 -9.12 -0.73
CA VAL A 41 6.79 -7.69 -0.61
C VAL A 41 7.65 -6.87 -1.55
N LYS A 42 7.02 -5.99 -2.31
CA LYS A 42 7.66 -5.01 -3.19
C LYS A 42 7.53 -3.60 -2.66
N GLU A 43 6.35 -3.25 -2.14
CA GLU A 43 6.07 -1.93 -1.61
C GLU A 43 5.04 -2.02 -0.49
N ILE A 44 5.13 -1.10 0.47
CA ILE A 44 4.16 -0.94 1.56
C ILE A 44 3.72 0.52 1.58
N LEU A 45 2.42 0.75 1.49
CA LEU A 45 1.83 2.08 1.44
C LEU A 45 0.76 2.24 2.51
N ASN A 46 0.86 3.28 3.33
CA ASN A 46 -0.26 3.71 4.13
C ASN A 46 -1.38 4.23 3.22
N THR A 47 -2.59 3.81 3.49
CA THR A 47 -3.77 4.23 2.75
C THR A 47 -4.97 4.30 3.66
N SER A 48 -6.07 4.84 3.14
CA SER A 48 -7.35 4.82 3.81
C SER A 48 -8.39 4.24 2.86
N ARG A 49 -9.07 3.19 3.29
CA ARG A 49 -10.16 2.59 2.53
C ARG A 49 -11.48 3.29 2.85
N VAL A 50 -12.19 3.71 1.82
CA VAL A 50 -13.53 4.29 1.99
C VAL A 50 -14.56 3.16 2.03
N VAL A 51 -15.35 3.13 3.09
CA VAL A 51 -16.42 2.13 3.32
C VAL A 51 -17.73 2.88 3.55
N GLY A 52 -18.54 2.98 2.51
CA GLY A 52 -19.74 3.82 2.56
C GLY A 52 -19.40 5.30 2.71
N ILE A 53 -19.75 5.89 3.84
CA ILE A 53 -19.41 7.29 4.20
C ILE A 53 -18.20 7.38 5.13
N ASP A 54 -17.76 6.25 5.68
CA ASP A 54 -16.68 6.16 6.66
C ASP A 54 -15.34 5.86 5.98
N VAL A 55 -14.28 6.06 6.74
CA VAL A 55 -12.92 5.79 6.29
C VAL A 55 -12.21 4.90 7.30
N GLN A 56 -11.58 3.87 6.78
CA GLN A 56 -10.78 2.94 7.57
C GLN A 56 -9.31 3.08 7.19
N SER A 57 -8.46 3.37 8.17
CA SER A 57 -7.01 3.35 7.95
C SER A 57 -6.57 1.94 7.64
N SER A 58 -5.78 1.79 6.59
CA SER A 58 -5.35 0.48 6.08
C SER A 58 -3.91 0.55 5.59
N LEU A 59 -3.24 -0.58 5.63
CA LEU A 59 -1.92 -0.78 5.06
C LEU A 59 -2.06 -1.57 3.77
N LEU A 60 -1.63 -0.98 2.67
CA LEU A 60 -1.60 -1.63 1.37
C LEU A 60 -0.21 -2.24 1.15
N ILE A 61 -0.14 -3.53 0.91
CA ILE A 61 1.08 -4.24 0.59
C ILE A 61 1.00 -4.73 -0.84
N ALA A 62 1.88 -4.22 -1.68
CA ALA A 62 2.07 -4.72 -3.03
C ALA A 62 3.09 -5.85 -3.02
N GLY A 63 2.63 -7.07 -3.26
CA GLY A 63 3.45 -8.24 -3.44
C GLY A 63 3.92 -8.42 -4.89
N ALA A 64 4.73 -9.44 -5.13
CA ALA A 64 5.12 -9.80 -6.48
C ALA A 64 3.95 -10.34 -7.30
N GLN A 65 3.03 -11.07 -6.66
CA GLN A 65 1.88 -11.73 -7.30
C GLN A 65 0.53 -11.20 -6.80
N HIS A 66 0.46 -10.69 -5.58
CA HIS A 66 -0.79 -10.28 -4.93
C HIS A 66 -0.72 -8.85 -4.43
N LEU A 67 -1.90 -8.29 -4.26
CA LEU A 67 -2.18 -7.06 -3.55
C LEU A 67 -2.89 -7.42 -2.25
N TYR A 68 -2.38 -6.92 -1.12
CA TYR A 68 -2.93 -7.18 0.21
C TYR A 68 -3.38 -5.86 0.81
N LEU A 69 -4.55 -5.84 1.41
CA LEU A 69 -5.05 -4.70 2.18
C LEU A 69 -5.34 -5.15 3.60
N LEU A 70 -4.60 -4.60 4.54
CA LEU A 70 -4.71 -4.87 5.96
C LEU A 70 -5.37 -3.68 6.63
N ASP A 71 -6.59 -3.86 7.12
CA ASP A 71 -7.31 -2.83 7.86
C ASP A 71 -6.74 -2.68 9.27
N ASP A 72 -6.79 -1.44 9.80
CA ASP A 72 -6.33 -1.04 11.14
C ASP A 72 -4.81 -1.11 11.35
N TYR A 73 -4.02 -1.28 10.30
CA TYR A 73 -2.56 -1.22 10.37
C TYR A 73 -2.01 0.07 9.75
N PHE A 74 -0.88 0.52 10.29
CA PHE A 74 -0.20 1.73 9.85
C PHE A 74 1.31 1.55 9.92
N GLN A 75 2.05 1.99 8.90
CA GLN A 75 3.50 2.04 8.90
C GLN A 75 3.97 3.43 9.33
N ARG A 76 4.71 3.50 10.42
CA ARG A 76 5.33 4.71 10.94
C ARG A 76 6.50 5.16 10.07
N PRO A 77 6.95 6.43 10.17
CA PRO A 77 8.10 6.93 9.40
C PRO A 77 9.42 6.17 9.64
N ASN A 78 9.56 5.51 10.79
CA ASN A 78 10.70 4.67 11.12
C ASN A 78 10.62 3.25 10.50
N GLY A 79 9.55 2.97 9.73
CA GLY A 79 9.29 1.67 9.11
C GLY A 79 8.57 0.66 10.01
N GLU A 80 8.35 0.99 11.28
CA GLU A 80 7.61 0.14 12.21
C GLU A 80 6.14 0.04 11.79
N ILE A 81 5.56 -1.16 11.83
CA ILE A 81 4.15 -1.37 11.57
C ILE A 81 3.44 -1.59 12.89
N VAL A 82 2.45 -0.76 13.14
CA VAL A 82 1.66 -0.74 14.36
C VAL A 82 0.17 -0.79 14.04
N ASN A 83 -0.64 -1.08 15.04
CA ASN A 83 -2.06 -0.82 14.92
C ASN A 83 -2.27 0.70 14.81
N VAL A 84 -3.21 1.14 13.97
CA VAL A 84 -3.47 2.57 13.74
C VAL A 84 -3.76 3.35 15.03
N TRP A 85 -4.31 2.69 16.03
CA TRP A 85 -4.62 3.29 17.33
C TRP A 85 -3.37 3.55 18.19
N GLU A 86 -2.27 2.85 17.92
CA GLU A 86 -0.98 3.06 18.57
C GLU A 86 -0.20 4.21 17.90
N ALA A 87 -0.55 4.55 16.64
CA ALA A 87 0.09 5.64 15.93
C ALA A 87 -0.43 7.01 16.42
N PRO A 88 0.47 7.96 16.78
CA PRO A 88 0.08 9.29 17.19
C PRO A 88 -0.70 10.02 16.08
N PRO A 89 -1.68 10.89 16.41
CA PRO A 89 -2.47 11.60 15.40
C PRO A 89 -1.65 12.41 14.39
N HIS A 90 -0.50 12.94 14.79
CA HIS A 90 0.37 13.73 13.91
C HIS A 90 1.15 12.90 12.88
N GLU A 91 1.26 11.60 13.05
CA GLU A 91 1.85 10.68 12.07
C GLU A 91 0.82 10.19 11.05
N ARG A 92 -0.48 10.28 11.39
CA ARG A 92 -1.58 9.85 10.53
C ARG A 92 -1.97 10.91 9.51
N ASP A 93 -2.79 10.55 8.54
CA ASP A 93 -3.28 11.51 7.55
C ASP A 93 -4.12 12.62 8.22
N ALA A 94 -3.59 13.84 8.23
CA ALA A 94 -4.20 14.98 8.90
C ALA A 94 -5.61 15.29 8.36
N LEU A 95 -5.89 15.04 7.08
CA LEU A 95 -7.21 15.29 6.50
C LEU A 95 -8.24 14.29 7.04
N ILE A 96 -7.86 13.03 7.15
CA ILE A 96 -8.72 11.97 7.69
C ILE A 96 -9.00 12.24 9.16
N VAL A 97 -7.97 12.62 9.93
CA VAL A 97 -8.11 12.97 11.34
C VAL A 97 -9.00 14.19 11.52
N ALA A 98 -8.81 15.25 10.71
CA ALA A 98 -9.56 16.50 10.80
C ALA A 98 -11.01 16.39 10.30
N ALA A 99 -11.28 15.48 9.36
CA ALA A 99 -12.62 15.27 8.82
C ALA A 99 -13.60 14.71 9.87
N GLY A 100 -13.08 14.24 11.02
CA GLY A 100 -13.91 13.66 12.08
C GLY A 100 -14.71 12.44 11.60
N VAL A 101 -14.29 11.85 10.47
CA VAL A 101 -14.93 10.67 9.92
C VAL A 101 -14.78 9.55 10.93
N ALA A 102 -15.89 8.95 11.29
CA ALA A 102 -15.89 7.84 12.23
C ALA A 102 -14.97 6.74 11.67
N GLN A 103 -13.90 6.45 12.40
CA GLN A 103 -13.11 5.27 12.09
C GLN A 103 -13.91 4.08 12.58
N VAL A 104 -14.35 3.26 11.64
CA VAL A 104 -15.05 2.02 11.99
C VAL A 104 -14.05 1.14 12.73
N ALA A 105 -14.21 1.05 14.04
CA ALA A 105 -13.47 0.10 14.83
C ALA A 105 -13.98 -1.30 14.51
N GLN A 106 -13.09 -2.17 14.08
CA GLN A 106 -13.27 -3.60 13.82
C GLN A 106 -13.94 -3.94 12.48
N SER A 107 -13.12 -4.07 11.46
CA SER A 107 -13.45 -4.88 10.31
C SER A 107 -13.47 -6.36 10.70
N SER A 108 -14.55 -7.05 10.37
CA SER A 108 -14.65 -8.51 10.55
C SER A 108 -13.76 -9.29 9.57
N THR A 109 -13.17 -8.63 8.59
CA THR A 109 -12.23 -9.21 7.62
C THR A 109 -10.92 -8.45 7.68
N PRO A 110 -9.95 -8.94 8.48
CA PRO A 110 -8.72 -8.19 8.75
C PRO A 110 -7.79 -8.06 7.55
N VAL A 111 -7.92 -8.94 6.55
CA VAL A 111 -7.05 -8.94 5.37
C VAL A 111 -7.88 -9.21 4.12
N GLN A 112 -7.71 -8.37 3.10
CA GLN A 112 -8.22 -8.62 1.76
C GLN A 112 -7.03 -8.91 0.85
N ILE A 113 -7.16 -9.94 0.01
CA ILE A 113 -6.08 -10.43 -0.85
C ILE A 113 -6.62 -10.58 -2.27
N TRP A 114 -5.93 -9.99 -3.24
CA TRP A 114 -6.24 -10.13 -4.65
C TRP A 114 -4.97 -10.43 -5.45
N ARG A 115 -5.07 -11.28 -6.45
CA ARG A 115 -4.01 -11.41 -7.45
C ARG A 115 -4.02 -10.18 -8.37
N TRP A 116 -2.86 -9.77 -8.87
CA TRP A 116 -2.78 -8.68 -9.82
C TRP A 116 -3.62 -8.95 -11.10
N GLU A 117 -3.72 -10.21 -11.52
CA GLU A 117 -4.54 -10.61 -12.69
C GLU A 117 -6.04 -10.46 -12.43
N GLN A 118 -6.50 -10.40 -11.19
CA GLN A 118 -7.89 -10.15 -10.84
C GLN A 118 -8.27 -8.67 -10.97
N LEU A 119 -7.28 -7.78 -11.03
CA LEU A 119 -7.52 -6.36 -11.20
C LEU A 119 -7.96 -6.09 -12.65
N ARG A 120 -9.17 -5.59 -12.79
CA ARG A 120 -9.80 -5.28 -14.08
C ARG A 120 -9.62 -3.83 -14.50
N LEU A 121 -9.75 -2.92 -13.52
CA LEU A 121 -9.83 -1.48 -13.79
C LEU A 121 -9.26 -0.71 -12.61
N CYS A 122 -8.56 0.40 -12.90
CA CYS A 122 -8.07 1.34 -11.90
C CYS A 122 -8.41 2.76 -12.34
N LEU A 123 -9.27 3.45 -11.58
CA LEU A 123 -9.75 4.79 -11.90
C LEU A 123 -9.25 5.82 -10.89
N ASP A 124 -8.83 6.96 -11.43
CA ASP A 124 -8.55 8.14 -10.62
C ASP A 124 -9.86 8.68 -10.02
N ARG A 125 -9.82 8.99 -8.73
CA ARG A 125 -10.96 9.54 -7.99
C ARG A 125 -10.55 10.77 -7.20
N ALA A 126 -11.52 11.55 -6.81
CA ALA A 126 -11.37 12.59 -5.82
C ALA A 126 -12.20 12.23 -4.58
N TRP A 127 -11.61 12.39 -3.40
CA TRP A 127 -12.30 12.21 -2.13
C TRP A 127 -11.95 13.37 -1.20
N LEU A 128 -12.96 14.00 -0.58
CA LEU A 128 -12.82 15.22 0.23
C LEU A 128 -11.92 16.28 -0.44
N HIS A 129 -12.19 16.56 -1.73
CA HIS A 129 -11.44 17.52 -2.56
C HIS A 129 -9.97 17.16 -2.85
N ARG A 130 -9.49 16.00 -2.41
CA ARG A 130 -8.16 15.47 -2.77
C ARG A 130 -8.25 14.60 -4.01
N ARG A 131 -7.30 14.82 -4.93
CA ARG A 131 -7.13 14.00 -6.14
C ARG A 131 -6.07 12.92 -5.93
N THR A 132 -6.09 12.27 -4.77
CA THR A 132 -5.15 11.20 -4.41
C THR A 132 -5.89 9.89 -4.11
N ALA A 133 -7.09 9.73 -4.66
CA ALA A 133 -7.84 8.51 -4.50
C ALA A 133 -7.81 7.66 -5.78
N LEU A 134 -7.76 6.36 -5.60
CA LEU A 134 -7.84 5.34 -6.65
C LEU A 134 -8.97 4.37 -6.33
N GLU A 135 -9.78 4.07 -7.31
CA GLU A 135 -10.78 3.02 -7.21
C GLU A 135 -10.34 1.82 -8.05
N LEU A 136 -10.14 0.71 -7.38
CA LEU A 136 -9.74 -0.56 -7.94
C LEU A 136 -10.98 -1.44 -8.13
N PHE A 137 -11.16 -2.00 -9.32
CA PHE A 137 -12.24 -2.91 -9.65
C PHE A 137 -11.66 -4.27 -10.01
N PHE A 138 -12.25 -5.32 -9.48
CA PHE A 138 -11.78 -6.69 -9.67
C PHE A 138 -12.77 -7.48 -10.53
N HIS A 139 -12.30 -8.57 -11.16
CA HIS A 139 -13.11 -9.40 -12.04
C HIS A 139 -14.26 -10.12 -11.33
N ASP A 140 -14.18 -10.30 -10.03
CA ASP A 140 -15.24 -10.87 -9.18
C ASP A 140 -16.39 -9.88 -8.88
N GLY A 141 -16.31 -8.65 -9.40
CA GLY A 141 -17.27 -7.59 -9.14
C GLY A 141 -17.03 -6.78 -7.88
N GLN A 142 -16.01 -7.11 -7.10
CA GLN A 142 -15.60 -6.28 -5.95
C GLN A 142 -14.96 -4.98 -6.43
N SER A 143 -15.08 -3.93 -5.60
CA SER A 143 -14.32 -2.70 -5.78
C SER A 143 -13.77 -2.21 -4.44
N CYS A 144 -12.67 -1.44 -4.52
CA CYS A 144 -12.02 -0.86 -3.37
C CYS A 144 -11.61 0.58 -3.68
N LEU A 145 -12.15 1.55 -2.94
CA LEU A 145 -11.77 2.95 -3.04
C LEU A 145 -10.72 3.25 -1.98
N LEU A 146 -9.51 3.57 -2.44
CA LEU A 146 -8.34 3.87 -1.61
C LEU A 146 -7.99 5.35 -1.72
N VAL A 147 -7.74 5.99 -0.59
CA VAL A 147 -7.23 7.36 -0.50
C VAL A 147 -5.77 7.30 -0.06
N LEU A 148 -4.87 7.78 -0.91
CA LEU A 148 -3.44 7.80 -0.63
C LEU A 148 -3.07 9.12 0.05
N PRO A 149 -2.07 9.13 0.97
CA PRO A 149 -1.67 10.35 1.67
C PRO A 149 -1.15 11.44 0.74
N THR A 150 -0.44 11.07 -0.32
CA THR A 150 0.19 12.01 -1.26
C THR A 150 0.02 11.57 -2.71
N GLN A 151 0.22 12.52 -3.62
CA GLN A 151 0.25 12.25 -5.06
C GLN A 151 1.41 11.29 -5.43
N ALA A 152 2.53 11.34 -4.71
CA ALA A 152 3.65 10.42 -4.93
C ALA A 152 3.27 8.96 -4.65
N HIS A 153 2.57 8.70 -3.54
CA HIS A 153 2.07 7.35 -3.22
C HIS A 153 1.04 6.86 -4.25
N MET A 154 0.16 7.76 -4.72
CA MET A 154 -0.79 7.43 -5.78
C MET A 154 -0.06 7.06 -7.08
N THR A 155 0.94 7.84 -7.49
CA THR A 155 1.74 7.55 -8.69
C THR A 155 2.47 6.23 -8.54
N CYS A 156 3.09 5.96 -7.38
CA CYS A 156 3.75 4.70 -7.09
C CYS A 156 2.80 3.50 -7.28
N LEU A 157 1.59 3.57 -6.70
CA LEU A 157 0.59 2.51 -6.86
C LEU A 157 0.15 2.35 -8.33
N LYS A 158 -0.07 3.45 -9.05
CA LYS A 158 -0.42 3.41 -10.48
C LYS A 158 0.68 2.76 -11.34
N ASP A 159 1.93 3.04 -11.04
CA ASP A 159 3.06 2.45 -11.77
C ASP A 159 3.16 0.94 -11.51
N MET A 160 2.89 0.50 -10.28
CA MET A 160 2.79 -0.93 -9.96
C MET A 160 1.62 -1.60 -10.69
N VAL A 161 0.43 -0.98 -10.69
CA VAL A 161 -0.73 -1.47 -11.45
C VAL A 161 -0.39 -1.58 -12.93
N ARG A 162 0.24 -0.55 -13.51
CA ARG A 162 0.67 -0.54 -14.91
C ARG A 162 1.63 -1.67 -15.24
N ALA A 163 2.57 -1.95 -14.34
CA ALA A 163 3.56 -3.00 -14.51
C ALA A 163 2.97 -4.41 -14.37
N LYS A 164 1.95 -4.59 -13.52
CA LYS A 164 1.39 -5.89 -13.14
C LYS A 164 0.08 -6.24 -13.86
N ALA A 165 -0.72 -5.22 -14.18
CA ALA A 165 -2.02 -5.36 -14.84
C ALA A 165 -2.18 -4.34 -15.98
N PRO A 166 -1.40 -4.45 -17.06
CA PRO A 166 -1.35 -3.43 -18.13
C PRO A 166 -2.72 -3.22 -18.82
N LEU A 167 -3.54 -4.25 -18.92
CA LEU A 167 -4.85 -4.17 -19.58
C LEU A 167 -5.87 -3.34 -18.77
N SER A 168 -5.72 -3.28 -17.45
CA SER A 168 -6.65 -2.55 -16.57
C SER A 168 -6.63 -1.04 -16.77
N LEU A 169 -5.50 -0.47 -17.19
CA LEU A 169 -5.37 0.96 -17.44
C LEU A 169 -5.84 1.36 -18.86
N SER A 170 -5.63 0.51 -19.84
CA SER A 170 -6.16 0.74 -21.21
C SER A 170 -7.69 0.71 -21.20
N ASP A 171 -8.28 -0.23 -20.44
CA ASP A 171 -9.73 -0.31 -20.28
C ASP A 171 -10.30 0.93 -19.56
N SER A 172 -9.58 1.51 -18.60
CA SER A 172 -10.02 2.71 -17.90
C SER A 172 -9.98 3.96 -18.78
N GLU A 173 -8.97 4.10 -19.62
CA GLU A 173 -8.88 5.19 -20.58
C GLU A 173 -9.99 5.08 -21.64
N ALA A 174 -10.23 3.90 -22.18
CA ALA A 174 -11.32 3.66 -23.13
C ALA A 174 -12.70 3.93 -22.54
N LEU A 175 -12.93 3.59 -21.26
CA LEU A 175 -14.20 3.87 -20.58
C LEU A 175 -14.42 5.37 -20.38
N VAL A 176 -13.39 6.11 -20.01
CA VAL A 176 -13.45 7.58 -19.82
C VAL A 176 -13.71 8.28 -21.14
N ASP A 177 -13.07 7.84 -22.23
CA ASP A 177 -13.28 8.40 -23.56
C ASP A 177 -14.69 8.09 -24.09
N GLY A 178 -15.18 6.88 -23.87
CA GLY A 178 -16.58 6.51 -24.21
C GLY A 178 -17.61 7.34 -23.45
N ILE A 179 -17.38 7.68 -22.18
CA ILE A 179 -18.26 8.57 -21.41
C ILE A 179 -18.19 10.01 -21.95
N ARG A 180 -17.03 10.50 -22.33
CA ARG A 180 -16.86 11.84 -22.93
C ARG A 180 -17.60 11.97 -24.26
N GLU A 181 -17.49 10.96 -25.12
CA GLU A 181 -18.19 10.95 -26.42
C GLU A 181 -19.73 10.97 -26.27
N THR A 182 -20.28 10.20 -25.32
CA THR A 182 -21.73 10.20 -25.04
C THR A 182 -22.24 11.51 -24.45
N THR A 183 -21.39 12.24 -23.71
CA THR A 183 -21.76 13.52 -23.09
C THR A 183 -21.65 14.68 -24.07
N THR A 184 -20.90 14.54 -25.16
CA THR A 184 -20.68 15.59 -26.18
C THR A 184 -21.63 15.44 -27.38
N ALA A 185 -22.44 14.39 -27.46
CA ALA A 185 -23.38 14.22 -28.56
C ALA A 185 -24.46 15.33 -28.51
N PRO A 186 -24.62 16.13 -29.55
CA PRO A 186 -25.64 17.17 -29.56
C PRO A 186 -27.03 16.55 -29.50
N ALA A 187 -27.85 17.05 -28.59
CA ALA A 187 -29.27 16.70 -28.56
C ALA A 187 -29.92 17.03 -29.92
N ARG A 188 -30.43 16.03 -30.58
CA ARG A 188 -31.22 16.16 -31.81
C ARG A 188 -32.67 16.46 -31.47
#